data_7ebd490987253679d44456f4bfebcc30
#
_entry.id   7ebd490987253679d44456f4bfebcc30
#
_cell.length_a   1.000
_cell.length_b   1.000
_cell.length_c   1.000
_cell.angle_alpha   90.00
_cell.angle_beta   90.00
_cell.angle_gamma   90.00
#
_symmetry.space_group_name_H-M   'P 1'
#
loop_
_entity.id
_entity.type
_entity.pdbx_description
1 polymer ?
#
loop_
_entity_poly.entity_id
_entity_poly.type
_entity_poly.pdbx_seq_one_letter_code
_entity_poly.pdbx_strand_id
1 'polypeptide(L)'
;VIKKITVFFLGLMLFIPFHGLAASDSKVSIDMHYIVVSPTEDGSTNMMNMVNYTNTSAEEYKGDGKSEAVLNVTLPEGAEDLNFLDNKIAFKEVDKGFITTTPIPENQTMVLPYSYRIAKGKAINLKADYNVQMMQILVPEGRGSIEVKGTVATSQGSFKFDDENYFGYSIEGIKANQSFTLVYKPDLQPAANETKKSETTNKSNSSVTHTAPAFHNPGHLRIWAQSPLHRFDPHVFLIIIGAIVIAGISYYIYLRRKAKLEEERLGADKEEKTFKLLMAKQKAIMDKIIELEESFGDGKLSEDEYHAKLEAYKQHLVQVKLNLRNFVE
;
A
#
# COMPACT_ATOMS: atom_id res chain seq x y z
N VAL A 1 28.52 18.17 -5.51
CA VAL A 1 27.15 18.75 -5.42
C VAL A 1 26.14 17.68 -5.05
N ILE A 2 26.15 16.47 -5.69
CA ILE A 2 25.21 15.39 -5.45
C ILE A 2 25.23 14.88 -3.99
N LYS A 3 26.41 14.70 -3.39
CA LYS A 3 26.55 14.27 -1.97
C LYS A 3 25.92 15.28 -0.98
N LYS A 4 25.95 16.57 -1.26
CA LYS A 4 25.36 17.60 -0.40
C LYS A 4 23.83 17.64 -0.48
N ILE A 5 23.25 17.34 -1.66
CA ILE A 5 21.80 17.26 -1.86
C ILE A 5 21.23 16.02 -1.15
N THR A 6 21.92 14.87 -1.21
CA THR A 6 21.48 13.64 -0.54
C THR A 6 21.47 13.80 0.98
N VAL A 7 22.47 14.48 1.56
CA VAL A 7 22.53 14.75 3.01
C VAL A 7 21.44 15.73 3.44
N PHE A 8 21.10 16.73 2.60
CA PHE A 8 20.02 17.67 2.89
C PHE A 8 18.64 16.99 2.89
N PHE A 9 18.38 16.08 1.93
CA PHE A 9 17.13 15.29 1.89
C PHE A 9 17.02 14.28 3.05
N LEU A 10 18.14 13.66 3.44
CA LEU A 10 18.17 12.75 4.59
C LEU A 10 17.93 13.51 5.91
N GLY A 11 18.45 14.72 6.03
CA GLY A 11 18.23 15.60 7.19
C GLY A 11 16.78 16.11 7.28
N LEU A 12 16.11 16.34 6.14
CA LEU A 12 14.71 16.78 6.13
C LEU A 12 13.74 15.68 6.56
N MET A 13 14.06 14.40 6.29
CA MET A 13 13.27 13.25 6.76
C MET A 13 13.33 13.05 8.29
N LEU A 14 14.39 13.51 8.97
CA LEU A 14 14.53 13.38 10.42
C LEU A 14 13.74 14.44 11.22
N PHE A 15 13.22 15.48 10.56
CA PHE A 15 12.45 16.56 11.19
C PHE A 15 10.93 16.44 10.99
N ILE A 16 10.42 15.34 10.41
CA ILE A 16 8.98 15.09 10.46
C ILE A 16 8.69 14.60 11.88
N PRO A 17 8.03 15.40 12.74
CA PRO A 17 7.58 14.88 14.02
C PRO A 17 6.55 13.79 13.69
N PHE A 18 6.92 12.54 13.87
CA PHE A 18 5.96 11.47 14.05
C PHE A 18 5.16 11.85 15.31
N HIS A 19 4.07 12.59 15.12
CA HIS A 19 3.02 12.61 16.10
C HIS A 19 2.47 11.18 16.12
N GLY A 20 3.04 10.36 17.01
CA GLY A 20 2.46 9.07 17.33
C GLY A 20 1.00 9.33 17.65
N LEU A 21 0.11 8.87 16.79
CA LEU A 21 -1.26 8.61 17.22
C LEU A 21 -1.09 7.82 18.50
N ALA A 22 -1.55 8.38 19.63
CA ALA A 22 -1.53 7.68 20.89
C ALA A 22 -2.21 6.33 20.62
N ALA A 23 -1.39 5.29 20.54
CA ALA A 23 -1.88 3.93 20.37
C ALA A 23 -2.81 3.73 21.57
N SER A 24 -4.09 3.49 21.32
CA SER A 24 -4.98 2.93 22.29
C SER A 24 -4.27 1.68 22.83
N ASP A 25 -4.16 1.53 24.16
CA ASP A 25 -3.55 0.35 24.80
C ASP A 25 -4.29 -0.97 24.49
N SER A 26 -5.32 -0.92 23.66
CA SER A 26 -6.10 -2.05 23.20
C SER A 26 -5.39 -2.75 22.03
N LYS A 27 -4.98 -4.00 22.26
CA LYS A 27 -4.34 -4.87 21.23
C LYS A 27 -5.28 -5.19 20.07
N VAL A 28 -6.60 -4.98 20.23
CA VAL A 28 -7.62 -5.22 19.22
C VAL A 28 -8.49 -3.98 19.03
N SER A 29 -8.76 -3.62 17.80
CA SER A 29 -9.70 -2.59 17.39
C SER A 29 -10.69 -3.13 16.36
N ILE A 30 -11.81 -2.43 16.19
CA ILE A 30 -12.76 -2.69 15.10
C ILE A 30 -12.52 -1.61 14.05
N ASP A 31 -12.03 -2.02 12.89
CA ASP A 31 -11.79 -1.09 11.78
C ASP A 31 -13.12 -0.71 11.11
N MET A 32 -14.00 -1.70 10.91
CA MET A 32 -15.30 -1.51 10.31
C MET A 32 -16.35 -2.41 10.96
N HIS A 33 -17.49 -1.83 11.31
CA HIS A 33 -18.67 -2.54 11.79
C HIS A 33 -19.87 -2.20 10.92
N TYR A 34 -20.34 -3.14 10.13
CA TYR A 34 -21.56 -3.01 9.34
C TYR A 34 -22.74 -3.57 10.12
N ILE A 35 -23.84 -2.83 10.14
CA ILE A 35 -25.12 -3.25 10.71
C ILE A 35 -26.20 -3.06 9.64
N VAL A 36 -26.80 -4.14 9.17
CA VAL A 36 -27.99 -4.07 8.31
C VAL A 36 -29.23 -4.23 9.17
N VAL A 37 -30.06 -3.22 9.19
CA VAL A 37 -31.31 -3.16 9.95
C VAL A 37 -32.48 -3.55 9.03
N SER A 38 -32.95 -4.78 9.12
CA SER A 38 -34.01 -5.30 8.27
C SER A 38 -35.30 -5.51 9.06
N PRO A 39 -36.32 -4.65 8.89
CA PRO A 39 -37.62 -4.83 9.53
C PRO A 39 -38.35 -6.03 8.92
N THR A 40 -39.01 -6.79 9.78
CA THR A 40 -39.81 -7.96 9.43
C THR A 40 -41.33 -7.63 9.42
N GLU A 41 -42.14 -8.50 8.87
CA GLU A 41 -43.61 -8.28 8.73
C GLU A 41 -44.32 -8.21 10.08
N ASP A 42 -43.82 -8.92 11.10
CA ASP A 42 -44.37 -8.89 12.47
C ASP A 42 -43.98 -7.60 13.23
N GLY A 43 -43.19 -6.73 12.59
CA GLY A 43 -42.67 -5.47 13.13
C GLY A 43 -41.49 -5.61 14.03
N SER A 44 -40.89 -6.78 14.20
CA SER A 44 -39.58 -6.98 14.77
C SER A 44 -38.50 -6.50 13.80
N THR A 45 -37.26 -6.44 14.26
CA THR A 45 -36.14 -5.97 13.44
C THR A 45 -35.01 -7.01 13.50
N ASN A 46 -34.63 -7.51 12.32
CA ASN A 46 -33.47 -8.36 12.21
C ASN A 46 -32.20 -7.48 12.03
N MET A 47 -31.20 -7.73 12.86
CA MET A 47 -29.94 -7.01 12.90
C MET A 47 -28.84 -7.92 12.41
N MET A 48 -28.39 -7.74 11.17
CA MET A 48 -27.24 -8.47 10.64
C MET A 48 -25.98 -7.63 10.83
N ASN A 49 -24.99 -8.22 11.47
CA ASN A 49 -23.72 -7.58 11.81
C ASN A 49 -22.58 -8.25 11.06
N MET A 50 -21.65 -7.44 10.56
CA MET A 50 -20.36 -7.87 10.03
C MET A 50 -19.29 -6.99 10.67
N VAL A 51 -18.45 -7.57 11.51
CA VAL A 51 -17.49 -6.83 12.33
C VAL A 51 -16.07 -7.26 12.02
N ASN A 52 -15.24 -6.31 11.67
CA ASN A 52 -13.82 -6.53 11.35
C ASN A 52 -12.96 -6.23 12.58
N TYR A 53 -12.56 -7.27 13.31
CA TYR A 53 -11.66 -7.19 14.46
C TYR A 53 -10.22 -7.31 14.00
N THR A 54 -9.43 -6.25 14.16
CA THR A 54 -8.03 -6.21 13.76
C THR A 54 -7.12 -6.28 14.98
N ASN A 55 -6.26 -7.28 14.99
CA ASN A 55 -5.16 -7.35 15.94
C ASN A 55 -4.04 -6.41 15.49
N THR A 56 -3.82 -5.33 16.24
CA THR A 56 -2.80 -4.32 15.96
C THR A 56 -1.45 -4.60 16.63
N SER A 57 -1.34 -5.74 17.33
CA SER A 57 -0.11 -6.16 17.99
C SER A 57 0.78 -7.03 17.10
N ALA A 58 2.07 -7.10 17.43
CA ALA A 58 3.05 -7.95 16.76
C ALA A 58 3.01 -9.41 17.23
N GLU A 59 2.00 -9.81 18.00
CA GLU A 59 1.81 -11.16 18.53
C GLU A 59 0.38 -11.63 18.28
N GLU A 60 0.18 -12.94 18.22
CA GLU A 60 -1.15 -13.53 18.16
C GLU A 60 -1.99 -13.11 19.38
N TYR A 61 -3.18 -12.60 19.14
CA TYR A 61 -4.08 -12.20 20.20
C TYR A 61 -4.95 -13.39 20.66
N LYS A 62 -4.78 -13.77 21.92
CA LYS A 62 -5.47 -14.90 22.58
C LYS A 62 -6.41 -14.46 23.71
N GLY A 63 -6.85 -13.18 23.68
CA GLY A 63 -7.64 -12.60 24.76
C GLY A 63 -6.80 -11.97 25.86
N ASP A 64 -7.42 -11.71 27.00
CA ASP A 64 -6.78 -11.08 28.17
C ASP A 64 -6.03 -12.08 29.09
N GLY A 65 -6.07 -13.38 28.74
CA GLY A 65 -5.44 -14.46 29.51
C GLY A 65 -6.16 -14.81 30.84
N LYS A 66 -7.28 -14.17 31.15
CA LYS A 66 -8.04 -14.43 32.38
C LYS A 66 -9.17 -15.44 32.15
N SER A 67 -9.60 -15.59 30.92
CA SER A 67 -10.65 -16.50 30.50
C SER A 67 -10.29 -17.17 29.15
N GLU A 68 -11.12 -18.12 28.70
CA GLU A 68 -11.02 -18.68 27.36
C GLU A 68 -11.42 -17.71 26.24
N ALA A 69 -11.99 -16.54 26.59
CA ALA A 69 -12.49 -15.58 25.64
C ALA A 69 -11.35 -14.85 24.92
N VAL A 70 -11.34 -14.94 23.59
CA VAL A 70 -10.51 -14.11 22.73
C VAL A 70 -11.21 -12.77 22.48
N LEU A 71 -12.47 -12.81 22.04
CA LEU A 71 -13.30 -11.61 21.94
C LEU A 71 -14.53 -11.76 22.83
N ASN A 72 -14.97 -10.63 23.41
CA ASN A 72 -16.27 -10.51 24.08
C ASN A 72 -17.16 -9.63 23.22
N VAL A 73 -18.36 -10.07 22.93
CA VAL A 73 -19.35 -9.34 22.13
C VAL A 73 -20.62 -9.19 22.95
N THR A 74 -20.91 -7.97 23.36
CA THR A 74 -22.14 -7.62 24.10
C THR A 74 -23.27 -7.39 23.11
N LEU A 75 -24.38 -8.12 23.28
CA LEU A 75 -25.60 -7.91 22.53
C LEU A 75 -26.51 -6.91 23.25
N PRO A 76 -27.38 -6.17 22.52
CA PRO A 76 -28.37 -5.29 23.14
C PRO A 76 -29.39 -6.08 23.92
N GLU A 77 -29.97 -5.45 24.96
CA GLU A 77 -31.01 -6.07 25.77
C GLU A 77 -32.21 -6.43 24.90
N GLY A 78 -32.67 -7.66 25.04
CA GLY A 78 -33.80 -8.20 24.30
C GLY A 78 -33.39 -8.67 22.87
N ALA A 79 -32.12 -8.89 22.65
CA ALA A 79 -31.66 -9.64 21.46
C ALA A 79 -32.07 -11.10 21.60
N GLU A 80 -32.72 -11.64 20.56
CA GLU A 80 -33.20 -13.01 20.45
C GLU A 80 -32.69 -13.64 19.15
N ASP A 81 -32.76 -14.96 19.03
CA ASP A 81 -32.43 -15.70 17.80
C ASP A 81 -31.01 -15.39 17.27
N LEU A 82 -30.00 -15.42 18.16
CA LEU A 82 -28.62 -15.25 17.77
C LEU A 82 -28.20 -16.34 16.77
N ASN A 83 -27.70 -15.93 15.62
CA ASN A 83 -27.25 -16.83 14.55
C ASN A 83 -25.90 -16.40 14.02
N PHE A 84 -24.98 -17.34 13.82
CA PHE A 84 -23.66 -17.12 13.24
C PHE A 84 -23.65 -17.54 11.77
N LEU A 85 -23.15 -16.67 10.91
CA LEU A 85 -23.12 -16.88 9.46
C LEU A 85 -21.80 -17.53 8.98
N ASP A 86 -20.81 -17.66 9.87
CA ASP A 86 -19.55 -18.37 9.59
C ASP A 86 -19.31 -19.45 10.65
N ASN A 87 -19.30 -20.71 10.23
CA ASN A 87 -19.09 -21.88 11.07
C ASN A 87 -17.60 -22.15 11.41
N LYS A 88 -16.69 -21.36 10.88
CA LYS A 88 -15.23 -21.52 11.14
C LYS A 88 -14.76 -20.89 12.44
N ILE A 89 -15.54 -19.96 12.97
CA ILE A 89 -15.20 -19.25 14.20
C ILE A 89 -15.87 -19.96 15.36
N ALA A 90 -15.07 -20.45 16.31
CA ALA A 90 -15.60 -21.05 17.53
C ALA A 90 -16.13 -19.98 18.47
N PHE A 91 -17.37 -20.12 18.89
CA PHE A 91 -18.06 -19.19 19.80
C PHE A 91 -18.78 -19.93 20.92
N LYS A 92 -19.11 -19.19 21.99
CA LYS A 92 -19.90 -19.67 23.12
C LYS A 92 -20.81 -18.55 23.60
N GLU A 93 -22.09 -18.83 23.73
CA GLU A 93 -23.06 -17.87 24.25
C GLU A 93 -22.85 -17.64 25.77
N VAL A 94 -23.06 -16.41 26.21
CA VAL A 94 -23.00 -15.97 27.61
C VAL A 94 -24.20 -15.07 27.92
N ASP A 95 -24.44 -14.77 29.19
CA ASP A 95 -25.65 -14.06 29.65
C ASP A 95 -25.98 -12.77 28.89
N LYS A 96 -24.96 -12.03 28.40
CA LYS A 96 -25.14 -10.73 27.72
C LYS A 96 -24.59 -10.68 26.34
N GLY A 97 -24.50 -11.83 25.65
CA GLY A 97 -23.98 -11.92 24.30
C GLY A 97 -23.22 -13.21 24.05
N PHE A 98 -22.02 -13.13 23.53
CA PHE A 98 -21.19 -14.30 23.24
C PHE A 98 -19.70 -13.98 23.31
N ILE A 99 -18.89 -15.00 23.39
CA ILE A 99 -17.44 -14.94 23.30
C ILE A 99 -16.96 -15.75 22.10
N THR A 100 -15.84 -15.36 21.50
CA THR A 100 -15.09 -16.21 20.57
C THR A 100 -13.88 -16.80 21.27
N THR A 101 -13.46 -17.99 20.82
CA THR A 101 -12.26 -18.67 21.36
C THR A 101 -11.18 -18.82 20.29
N THR A 102 -11.44 -18.36 19.05
CA THR A 102 -10.50 -18.40 17.94
C THR A 102 -9.50 -17.26 18.07
N PRO A 103 -8.18 -17.51 18.16
CA PRO A 103 -7.17 -16.48 18.21
C PRO A 103 -7.13 -15.63 16.93
N ILE A 104 -6.69 -14.37 17.05
CA ILE A 104 -6.46 -13.49 15.91
C ILE A 104 -4.95 -13.38 15.68
N PRO A 105 -4.41 -13.86 14.53
CA PRO A 105 -2.98 -13.77 14.24
C PRO A 105 -2.45 -12.33 14.26
N GLU A 106 -1.15 -12.17 14.40
CA GLU A 106 -0.50 -10.86 14.41
C GLU A 106 -0.84 -10.05 13.14
N ASN A 107 -1.14 -8.77 13.32
CA ASN A 107 -1.45 -7.84 12.21
C ASN A 107 -2.53 -8.35 11.22
N GLN A 108 -3.44 -9.21 11.68
CA GLN A 108 -4.53 -9.73 10.85
C GLN A 108 -5.90 -9.27 11.35
N THR A 109 -6.87 -9.33 10.44
CA THR A 109 -8.27 -9.02 10.69
C THR A 109 -9.10 -10.30 10.67
N MET A 110 -9.91 -10.49 11.71
CA MET A 110 -10.95 -11.51 11.77
C MET A 110 -12.30 -10.86 11.48
N VAL A 111 -13.01 -11.38 10.48
CA VAL A 111 -14.36 -10.93 10.13
C VAL A 111 -15.35 -11.82 10.86
N LEU A 112 -16.23 -11.22 11.66
CA LEU A 112 -17.22 -11.93 12.48
C LEU A 112 -18.63 -11.55 12.01
N PRO A 113 -19.28 -12.37 11.19
CA PRO A 113 -20.64 -12.17 10.73
C PRO A 113 -21.64 -12.90 11.65
N TYR A 114 -22.61 -12.18 12.21
CA TYR A 114 -23.68 -12.71 13.05
C TYR A 114 -24.96 -11.89 12.91
N SER A 115 -26.07 -12.47 13.29
CA SER A 115 -27.37 -11.79 13.30
C SER A 115 -28.15 -12.10 14.57
N TYR A 116 -29.04 -11.20 14.95
CA TYR A 116 -30.00 -11.36 16.02
C TYR A 116 -31.26 -10.57 15.71
N ARG A 117 -32.35 -10.87 16.43
CA ARG A 117 -33.64 -10.22 16.29
C ARG A 117 -33.94 -9.33 17.51
N ILE A 118 -34.55 -8.18 17.27
CA ILE A 118 -35.08 -7.29 18.31
C ILE A 118 -36.59 -7.19 18.16
N ALA A 119 -37.33 -7.39 19.25
CA ALA A 119 -38.77 -7.33 19.27
C ALA A 119 -39.29 -5.92 18.90
N LYS A 120 -40.51 -5.86 18.32
CA LYS A 120 -41.17 -4.64 17.89
C LYS A 120 -41.16 -3.55 18.94
N GLY A 121 -40.80 -2.32 18.51
CA GLY A 121 -40.92 -1.10 19.30
C GLY A 121 -39.88 -0.94 20.41
N LYS A 122 -38.94 -1.88 20.53
CA LYS A 122 -37.84 -1.73 21.49
C LYS A 122 -36.71 -0.86 20.92
N ALA A 123 -36.15 -0.02 21.78
CA ALA A 123 -34.91 0.70 21.43
C ALA A 123 -33.70 -0.25 21.46
N ILE A 124 -32.80 -0.09 20.51
CA ILE A 124 -31.62 -0.94 20.37
C ILE A 124 -30.46 -0.22 21.05
N ASN A 125 -30.15 -0.59 22.29
CA ASN A 125 -29.05 -0.01 23.08
C ASN A 125 -27.77 -0.77 22.75
N LEU A 126 -26.91 -0.19 21.95
CA LEU A 126 -25.62 -0.75 21.58
C LEU A 126 -24.52 -0.25 22.53
N LYS A 127 -23.63 -1.15 22.91
CA LYS A 127 -22.41 -0.84 23.65
C LYS A 127 -21.21 -1.35 22.84
N ALA A 128 -20.22 -0.50 22.63
CA ALA A 128 -18.99 -0.89 21.98
C ALA A 128 -18.04 -1.55 22.99
N ASP A 129 -17.71 -2.82 22.79
CA ASP A 129 -16.73 -3.51 23.65
C ASP A 129 -15.28 -3.13 23.30
N TYR A 130 -15.05 -2.71 22.07
CA TYR A 130 -13.75 -2.29 21.51
C TYR A 130 -13.86 -0.90 20.90
N ASN A 131 -12.71 -0.26 20.64
CA ASN A 131 -12.68 0.95 19.84
C ASN A 131 -13.12 0.63 18.40
N VAL A 132 -14.09 1.38 17.87
CA VAL A 132 -14.60 1.25 16.51
C VAL A 132 -14.17 2.46 15.71
N GLN A 133 -13.40 2.26 14.65
CA GLN A 133 -12.98 3.36 13.77
C GLN A 133 -14.17 3.88 12.98
N MET A 134 -14.92 2.97 12.34
CA MET A 134 -16.11 3.31 11.58
C MET A 134 -17.21 2.26 11.77
N MET A 135 -18.43 2.72 12.04
CA MET A 135 -19.64 1.90 12.01
C MET A 135 -20.54 2.41 10.90
N GLN A 136 -21.05 1.50 10.08
CA GLN A 136 -22.04 1.80 9.04
C GLN A 136 -23.33 1.08 9.33
N ILE A 137 -24.44 1.82 9.35
CA ILE A 137 -25.77 1.29 9.58
C ILE A 137 -26.57 1.47 8.31
N LEU A 138 -27.10 0.38 7.79
CA LEU A 138 -27.79 0.27 6.52
C LEU A 138 -29.25 -0.09 6.78
N VAL A 139 -30.16 0.66 6.16
CA VAL A 139 -31.61 0.39 6.21
C VAL A 139 -32.10 0.23 4.76
N PRO A 140 -32.84 -0.84 4.41
CA PRO A 140 -33.40 -0.98 3.07
C PRO A 140 -34.29 0.22 2.72
N GLU A 141 -34.12 0.77 1.53
CA GLU A 141 -34.87 1.94 1.07
C GLU A 141 -36.38 1.65 1.04
N GLY A 142 -37.18 2.61 1.50
CA GLY A 142 -38.64 2.42 1.61
C GLY A 142 -39.10 1.62 2.81
N ARG A 143 -38.18 1.10 3.65
CA ARG A 143 -38.51 0.32 4.84
C ARG A 143 -38.35 1.10 6.15
N GLY A 144 -38.48 2.43 6.13
CA GLY A 144 -38.34 3.30 7.29
C GLY A 144 -36.93 3.91 7.42
N SER A 145 -36.63 4.38 8.62
CA SER A 145 -35.38 5.07 8.94
C SER A 145 -34.91 4.73 10.36
N ILE A 146 -33.72 5.15 10.71
CA ILE A 146 -33.20 5.07 12.07
C ILE A 146 -32.89 6.46 12.62
N GLU A 147 -33.12 6.63 13.91
CA GLU A 147 -32.66 7.76 14.70
C GLU A 147 -31.55 7.28 15.63
N VAL A 148 -30.39 7.94 15.60
CA VAL A 148 -29.25 7.61 16.46
C VAL A 148 -29.21 8.62 17.61
N LYS A 149 -29.15 8.13 18.86
CA LYS A 149 -29.06 8.94 20.07
C LYS A 149 -27.80 8.60 20.87
N GLY A 150 -27.16 9.60 21.45
CA GLY A 150 -25.95 9.43 22.29
C GLY A 150 -24.63 9.47 21.51
N THR A 151 -24.69 9.58 20.16
CA THR A 151 -23.53 9.81 19.31
C THR A 151 -23.93 10.56 18.03
N VAL A 152 -22.94 11.02 17.26
CA VAL A 152 -23.20 11.74 16.01
C VAL A 152 -23.17 10.75 14.85
N ALA A 153 -24.30 10.62 14.16
CA ALA A 153 -24.39 9.84 12.92
C ALA A 153 -24.48 10.79 11.72
N THR A 154 -23.70 10.49 10.67
CA THR A 154 -23.71 11.22 9.41
C THR A 154 -24.47 10.42 8.37
N SER A 155 -25.48 11.04 7.73
CA SER A 155 -26.18 10.42 6.61
C SER A 155 -25.25 10.28 5.40
N GLN A 156 -25.22 9.09 4.81
CA GLN A 156 -24.44 8.78 3.62
C GLN A 156 -25.30 8.78 2.34
N GLY A 157 -26.61 8.95 2.49
CA GLY A 157 -27.56 8.89 1.38
C GLY A 157 -27.90 7.46 0.98
N SER A 158 -28.60 7.34 -0.17
CA SER A 158 -28.99 6.06 -0.73
C SER A 158 -27.93 5.49 -1.67
N PHE A 159 -27.70 4.19 -1.61
CA PHE A 159 -26.79 3.47 -2.50
C PHE A 159 -27.30 2.05 -2.77
N LYS A 160 -26.88 1.50 -3.90
CA LYS A 160 -27.28 0.16 -4.33
C LYS A 160 -26.24 -0.86 -3.86
N PHE A 161 -26.71 -1.92 -3.19
CA PHE A 161 -25.90 -3.06 -2.81
C PHE A 161 -26.66 -4.34 -3.12
N ASP A 162 -26.06 -5.25 -3.86
CA ASP A 162 -26.59 -6.58 -4.21
C ASP A 162 -28.05 -6.55 -4.72
N ASP A 163 -28.31 -5.64 -5.70
CA ASP A 163 -29.62 -5.37 -6.32
C ASP A 163 -30.70 -4.71 -5.45
N GLU A 164 -30.44 -4.47 -4.17
CA GLU A 164 -31.30 -3.70 -3.28
C GLU A 164 -30.72 -2.30 -3.00
N ASN A 165 -31.60 -1.33 -2.78
CA ASN A 165 -31.22 0.01 -2.36
C ASN A 165 -31.24 0.11 -0.85
N TYR A 166 -30.19 0.70 -0.28
CA TYR A 166 -30.06 0.97 1.16
C TYR A 166 -29.82 2.44 1.40
N PHE A 167 -30.35 2.93 2.48
CA PHE A 167 -29.98 4.22 3.05
C PHE A 167 -28.96 4.03 4.17
N GLY A 168 -27.82 4.74 4.08
CA GLY A 168 -26.69 4.55 4.97
C GLY A 168 -26.49 5.66 5.95
N TYR A 169 -26.02 5.28 7.14
CA TYR A 169 -25.53 6.19 8.19
C TYR A 169 -24.16 5.75 8.65
N SER A 170 -23.25 6.68 8.90
CA SER A 170 -21.93 6.38 9.45
C SER A 170 -21.74 7.04 10.82
N ILE A 171 -21.10 6.32 11.72
CA ILE A 171 -20.66 6.79 13.03
C ILE A 171 -19.17 6.50 13.13
N GLU A 172 -18.37 7.48 13.54
CA GLU A 172 -16.92 7.36 13.56
C GLU A 172 -16.36 7.55 14.95
N GLY A 173 -15.23 6.88 15.22
CA GLY A 173 -14.42 7.07 16.40
C GLY A 173 -15.13 6.69 17.71
N ILE A 174 -15.97 5.64 17.69
CA ILE A 174 -16.64 5.13 18.89
C ILE A 174 -15.58 4.52 19.82
N LYS A 175 -15.58 4.95 21.07
CA LYS A 175 -14.63 4.43 22.07
C LYS A 175 -15.17 3.16 22.73
N ALA A 176 -14.25 2.30 23.15
CA ALA A 176 -14.60 1.16 23.97
C ALA A 176 -15.43 1.60 25.21
N ASN A 177 -16.46 0.83 25.53
CA ASN A 177 -17.47 1.09 26.56
C ASN A 177 -18.41 2.28 26.29
N GLN A 178 -18.32 2.93 25.14
CA GLN A 178 -19.32 3.93 24.74
C GLN A 178 -20.62 3.24 24.38
N SER A 179 -21.75 3.80 24.86
CA SER A 179 -23.09 3.32 24.54
C SER A 179 -23.84 4.37 23.74
N PHE A 180 -24.69 3.91 22.83
CA PHE A 180 -25.61 4.74 22.03
C PHE A 180 -26.86 3.93 21.69
N THR A 181 -27.91 4.62 21.27
CA THR A 181 -29.20 3.98 21.02
C THR A 181 -29.62 4.18 19.59
N LEU A 182 -30.02 3.10 18.93
CA LEU A 182 -30.70 3.12 17.64
C LEU A 182 -32.20 2.99 17.88
N VAL A 183 -32.99 3.87 17.28
CA VAL A 183 -34.43 3.81 17.30
C VAL A 183 -34.91 3.65 15.87
N TYR A 184 -35.46 2.47 15.56
CA TYR A 184 -36.05 2.23 14.26
C TYR A 184 -37.41 2.95 14.17
N LYS A 185 -37.64 3.67 13.06
CA LYS A 185 -38.83 4.46 12.74
C LYS A 185 -39.43 3.98 11.41
N PRO A 186 -40.43 3.10 11.43
CA PRO A 186 -41.02 2.55 10.23
C PRO A 186 -41.70 3.60 9.33
N ASP A 187 -42.28 4.65 9.97
CA ASP A 187 -43.06 5.67 9.28
C ASP A 187 -42.23 6.87 8.77
N LEU A 188 -40.93 6.91 9.11
CA LEU A 188 -40.05 7.97 8.65
C LEU A 188 -39.27 7.51 7.41
N GLN A 189 -39.45 8.28 6.32
CA GLN A 189 -38.51 8.17 5.22
C GLN A 189 -37.21 8.86 5.57
N PRO A 190 -36.06 8.29 5.23
CA PRO A 190 -34.77 8.98 5.40
C PRO A 190 -34.82 10.31 4.65
N ALA A 191 -34.49 11.42 5.31
CA ALA A 191 -34.43 12.71 4.65
C ALA A 191 -33.37 12.64 3.55
N ALA A 192 -33.81 12.66 2.31
CA ALA A 192 -32.94 12.87 1.17
C ALA A 192 -32.32 14.26 1.34
N ASN A 193 -31.07 14.33 1.77
CA ASN A 193 -30.26 15.55 1.88
C ASN A 193 -30.75 16.60 2.91
N GLU A 194 -30.53 16.36 4.18
CA GLU A 194 -30.19 17.47 5.09
C GLU A 194 -28.66 17.51 5.30
N THR A 195 -27.96 18.00 4.28
CA THR A 195 -26.71 18.70 4.51
C THR A 195 -27.06 19.92 5.33
N LYS A 196 -26.92 19.87 6.67
CA LYS A 196 -26.91 21.10 7.49
C LYS A 196 -25.80 21.98 6.93
N LYS A 197 -26.24 22.94 6.14
CA LYS A 197 -25.48 24.07 5.67
C LYS A 197 -25.08 24.89 6.92
N SER A 198 -23.93 24.58 7.49
CA SER A 198 -23.22 25.57 8.29
C SER A 198 -22.83 26.67 7.35
N GLU A 199 -23.59 27.75 7.40
CA GLU A 199 -23.21 29.01 6.76
C GLU A 199 -21.92 29.51 7.39
N THR A 200 -20.83 29.23 6.71
CA THR A 200 -19.63 30.04 6.81
C THR A 200 -19.17 30.28 5.37
N THR A 201 -19.46 31.49 4.94
CA THR A 201 -19.06 32.09 3.69
C THR A 201 -17.57 31.88 3.44
N ASN A 202 -17.22 31.01 2.48
CA ASN A 202 -16.03 31.15 1.69
C ASN A 202 -16.24 30.46 0.34
N LYS A 203 -16.38 31.31 -0.68
CA LYS A 203 -16.35 30.91 -2.07
C LYS A 203 -14.97 30.31 -2.40
N SER A 204 -14.94 29.01 -2.66
CA SER A 204 -13.91 28.46 -3.52
C SER A 204 -14.60 27.54 -4.56
N ASN A 205 -14.52 27.96 -5.81
CA ASN A 205 -14.93 27.20 -6.97
C ASN A 205 -14.04 25.96 -7.08
N SER A 206 -14.52 24.81 -6.66
CA SER A 206 -13.98 23.53 -7.08
C SER A 206 -15.07 22.81 -7.88
N SER A 207 -14.89 22.77 -9.19
CA SER A 207 -15.70 21.96 -10.09
C SER A 207 -15.32 20.48 -9.89
N VAL A 208 -15.90 19.86 -8.88
CA VAL A 208 -15.87 18.38 -8.74
C VAL A 208 -16.99 17.87 -9.63
N THR A 209 -16.67 17.07 -10.61
CA THR A 209 -17.63 16.40 -11.49
C THR A 209 -18.60 15.55 -10.66
N HIS A 210 -19.89 15.88 -10.71
CA HIS A 210 -20.99 15.24 -9.97
C HIS A 210 -21.36 13.83 -10.44
N THR A 211 -20.41 13.05 -10.94
CA THR A 211 -20.67 11.72 -11.50
C THR A 211 -20.16 10.54 -10.68
N ALA A 212 -19.54 10.80 -9.52
CA ALA A 212 -19.20 9.72 -8.60
C ALA A 212 -20.30 9.55 -7.55
N PRO A 213 -20.78 8.33 -7.25
CA PRO A 213 -21.71 8.09 -6.16
C PRO A 213 -21.13 8.63 -4.84
N ALA A 214 -21.98 9.15 -3.94
CA ALA A 214 -21.59 9.68 -2.63
C ALA A 214 -20.79 8.67 -1.75
N PHE A 215 -20.85 7.40 -2.11
CA PHE A 215 -20.06 6.28 -1.62
C PHE A 215 -18.53 6.48 -1.74
N HIS A 216 -18.08 7.28 -2.71
CA HIS A 216 -16.68 7.62 -2.90
C HIS A 216 -16.28 8.96 -2.26
N ASN A 217 -16.95 9.39 -1.19
CA ASN A 217 -16.33 10.44 -0.38
C ASN A 217 -15.22 9.77 0.44
N PRO A 218 -14.03 9.72 -0.12
CA PRO A 218 -13.02 8.79 0.36
C PRO A 218 -12.51 9.31 1.70
N GLY A 219 -12.36 8.40 2.65
CA GLY A 219 -11.77 8.68 3.95
C GLY A 219 -10.43 9.42 3.87
N HIS A 220 -9.73 9.34 2.72
CA HIS A 220 -8.50 10.10 2.47
C HIS A 220 -8.72 11.62 2.44
N LEU A 221 -9.87 12.13 1.94
CA LEU A 221 -10.15 13.57 1.97
C LEU A 221 -10.41 14.07 3.39
N ARG A 222 -10.99 13.23 4.25
CA ARG A 222 -11.21 13.56 5.65
C ARG A 222 -9.90 13.53 6.46
N ILE A 223 -9.08 12.49 6.26
CA ILE A 223 -7.76 12.40 6.87
C ILE A 223 -6.88 13.57 6.39
N TRP A 224 -7.01 13.94 5.11
CA TRP A 224 -6.31 15.10 4.56
C TRP A 224 -6.74 16.41 5.22
N ALA A 225 -8.05 16.60 5.45
CA ALA A 225 -8.58 17.79 6.11
C ALA A 225 -8.09 17.95 7.57
N GLN A 226 -7.73 16.86 8.22
CA GLN A 226 -7.15 16.85 9.58
C GLN A 226 -5.62 16.94 9.59
N SER A 227 -4.98 16.87 8.43
CA SER A 227 -3.52 16.92 8.31
C SER A 227 -3.00 18.36 8.33
N PRO A 228 -1.72 18.59 8.68
CA PRO A 228 -1.07 19.90 8.53
C PRO A 228 -1.10 20.43 7.08
N LEU A 229 -1.33 19.54 6.11
CA LEU A 229 -1.37 19.84 4.68
C LEU A 229 -2.78 20.18 4.17
N HIS A 230 -3.79 20.34 5.03
CA HIS A 230 -5.19 20.61 4.67
C HIS A 230 -5.39 21.83 3.76
N ARG A 231 -4.43 22.76 3.74
CA ARG A 231 -4.45 23.96 2.87
C ARG A 231 -4.14 23.65 1.40
N PHE A 232 -3.59 22.47 1.11
CA PHE A 232 -3.29 22.05 -0.25
C PHE A 232 -4.37 21.08 -0.73
N ASP A 233 -4.79 21.21 -1.99
CA ASP A 233 -5.66 20.23 -2.61
C ASP A 233 -4.92 18.89 -2.72
N PRO A 234 -5.48 17.75 -2.20
CA PRO A 234 -4.83 16.45 -2.22
C PRO A 234 -4.51 15.97 -3.64
N HIS A 235 -5.33 16.34 -4.63
CA HIS A 235 -5.10 15.96 -6.02
C HIS A 235 -3.94 16.73 -6.64
N VAL A 236 -3.83 18.03 -6.35
CA VAL A 236 -2.70 18.86 -6.77
C VAL A 236 -1.40 18.36 -6.13
N PHE A 237 -1.44 18.01 -4.84
CA PHE A 237 -0.30 17.45 -4.13
C PHE A 237 0.16 16.11 -4.75
N LEU A 238 -0.78 15.25 -5.09
CA LEU A 238 -0.50 13.96 -5.74
C LEU A 238 0.11 14.14 -7.14
N ILE A 239 -0.38 15.13 -7.92
CA ILE A 239 0.20 15.48 -9.22
C ILE A 239 1.64 15.97 -9.08
N ILE A 240 1.92 16.82 -8.08
CA ILE A 240 3.27 17.34 -7.83
C ILE A 240 4.22 16.19 -7.46
N ILE A 241 3.82 15.30 -6.54
CA ILE A 241 4.63 14.14 -6.16
C ILE A 241 4.83 13.22 -7.37
N GLY A 242 3.78 12.96 -8.14
CA GLY A 242 3.85 12.16 -9.36
C GLY A 242 4.85 12.75 -10.37
N ALA A 243 4.84 14.05 -10.58
CA ALA A 243 5.79 14.74 -11.45
C ALA A 243 7.23 14.61 -10.95
N ILE A 244 7.47 14.73 -9.65
CA ILE A 244 8.80 14.55 -9.04
C ILE A 244 9.30 13.12 -9.23
N VAL A 245 8.45 12.13 -9.04
CA VAL A 245 8.81 10.71 -9.25
C VAL A 245 9.16 10.44 -10.71
N ILE A 246 8.34 10.94 -11.65
CA ILE A 246 8.60 10.79 -13.09
C ILE A 246 9.93 11.47 -13.47
N ALA A 247 10.19 12.67 -12.98
CA ALA A 247 11.44 13.39 -13.20
C ALA A 247 12.64 12.60 -12.64
N GLY A 248 12.50 12.03 -11.44
CA GLY A 248 13.54 11.20 -10.80
C GLY A 248 13.85 9.94 -11.62
N ILE A 249 12.82 9.22 -12.06
CA ILE A 249 12.97 8.03 -12.91
C ILE A 249 13.63 8.40 -14.26
N SER A 250 13.17 9.48 -14.88
CA SER A 250 13.72 9.95 -16.17
C SER A 250 15.19 10.33 -16.02
N TYR A 251 15.56 11.02 -14.95
CA TYR A 251 16.94 11.38 -14.64
C TYR A 251 17.81 10.15 -14.38
N TYR A 252 17.29 9.17 -13.64
CA TYR A 252 17.98 7.89 -13.43
C TYR A 252 18.25 7.14 -14.72
N ILE A 253 17.24 7.05 -15.60
CA ILE A 253 17.39 6.40 -16.92
C ILE A 253 18.43 7.15 -17.78
N TYR A 254 18.40 8.48 -17.76
CA TYR A 254 19.38 9.31 -18.47
C TYR A 254 20.81 9.04 -17.97
N LEU A 255 21.04 9.02 -16.66
CA LEU A 255 22.35 8.72 -16.09
C LEU A 255 22.83 7.30 -16.45
N ARG A 256 21.95 6.31 -16.36
CA ARG A 256 22.27 4.94 -16.73
C ARG A 256 22.65 4.79 -18.20
N ARG A 257 21.91 5.44 -19.09
CA ARG A 257 22.24 5.47 -20.53
C ARG A 257 23.57 6.17 -20.79
N LYS A 258 23.82 7.30 -20.14
CA LYS A 258 25.10 8.02 -20.26
C LYS A 258 26.27 7.18 -19.78
N ALA A 259 26.15 6.52 -18.63
CA ALA A 259 27.19 5.63 -18.10
C ALA A 259 27.48 4.47 -19.04
N LYS A 260 26.44 3.85 -19.64
CA LYS A 260 26.59 2.77 -20.60
C LYS A 260 27.33 3.22 -21.89
N LEU A 261 26.98 4.39 -22.42
CA LEU A 261 27.65 4.97 -23.58
C LEU A 261 29.13 5.31 -23.30
N GLU A 262 29.45 5.80 -22.10
CA GLU A 262 30.84 6.03 -21.69
C GLU A 262 31.62 4.72 -21.54
N GLU A 263 31.00 3.68 -21.01
CA GLU A 263 31.60 2.35 -20.88
C GLU A 263 31.90 1.72 -22.26
N GLU A 264 30.93 1.79 -23.18
CA GLU A 264 31.12 1.33 -24.58
C GLU A 264 32.24 2.12 -25.29
N ARG A 265 32.30 3.43 -25.10
CA ARG A 265 33.34 4.28 -25.68
C ARG A 265 34.73 3.98 -25.11
N LEU A 266 34.83 3.77 -23.81
CA LEU A 266 36.09 3.36 -23.16
C LEU A 266 36.52 1.96 -23.54
N GLY A 267 35.57 1.05 -23.79
CA GLY A 267 35.82 -0.28 -24.34
C GLY A 267 36.41 -0.20 -25.74
N ALA A 268 35.77 0.52 -26.66
CA ALA A 268 36.22 0.73 -28.02
C ALA A 268 37.62 1.40 -28.09
N ASP A 269 37.87 2.43 -27.29
CA ASP A 269 39.18 3.09 -27.21
C ASP A 269 40.28 2.12 -26.71
N LYS A 270 39.96 1.21 -25.81
CA LYS A 270 40.88 0.20 -25.29
C LYS A 270 41.19 -0.86 -26.34
N GLU A 271 40.20 -1.32 -27.07
CA GLU A 271 40.38 -2.26 -28.20
C GLU A 271 41.22 -1.65 -29.31
N GLU A 272 40.96 -0.42 -29.73
CA GLU A 272 41.74 0.30 -30.73
C GLU A 272 43.21 0.44 -30.33
N LYS A 273 43.48 0.81 -29.07
CA LYS A 273 44.85 0.89 -28.53
C LYS A 273 45.55 -0.47 -28.57
N THR A 274 44.87 -1.54 -28.20
CA THR A 274 45.43 -2.89 -28.17
C THR A 274 45.72 -3.36 -29.63
N PHE A 275 44.81 -3.08 -30.56
CA PHE A 275 45.03 -3.38 -31.98
C PHE A 275 46.24 -2.65 -32.55
N LYS A 276 46.36 -1.34 -32.32
CA LYS A 276 47.53 -0.54 -32.71
C LYS A 276 48.84 -1.08 -32.15
N LEU A 277 48.83 -1.51 -30.89
CA LEU A 277 50.00 -2.12 -30.24
C LEU A 277 50.40 -3.44 -30.90
N LEU A 278 49.44 -4.30 -31.25
CA LEU A 278 49.68 -5.57 -31.92
C LEU A 278 50.22 -5.35 -33.35
N MET A 279 49.69 -4.37 -34.09
CA MET A 279 50.18 -3.99 -35.40
C MET A 279 51.62 -3.46 -35.35
N ALA A 280 51.94 -2.63 -34.35
CA ALA A 280 53.30 -2.15 -34.12
C ALA A 280 54.27 -3.29 -33.78
N LYS A 281 53.86 -4.27 -32.96
CA LYS A 281 54.66 -5.48 -32.67
C LYS A 281 54.87 -6.33 -33.93
N GLN A 282 53.85 -6.54 -34.77
CA GLN A 282 53.98 -7.25 -36.04
C GLN A 282 55.03 -6.61 -36.92
N LYS A 283 54.94 -5.26 -37.10
CA LYS A 283 55.92 -4.51 -37.90
C LYS A 283 57.35 -4.66 -37.35
N ALA A 284 57.53 -4.48 -36.02
CA ALA A 284 58.85 -4.61 -35.42
C ALA A 284 59.48 -6.00 -35.56
N ILE A 285 58.66 -7.09 -35.53
CA ILE A 285 59.17 -8.44 -35.78
C ILE A 285 59.54 -8.62 -37.26
N MET A 286 58.76 -8.08 -38.19
CA MET A 286 59.08 -8.13 -39.63
C MET A 286 60.39 -7.36 -39.91
N ASP A 287 60.57 -6.15 -39.33
CA ASP A 287 61.81 -5.36 -39.48
C ASP A 287 63.01 -6.14 -38.91
N LYS A 288 62.84 -6.87 -37.80
CA LYS A 288 63.87 -7.72 -37.23
C LYS A 288 64.23 -8.94 -38.09
N ILE A 289 63.26 -9.52 -38.81
CA ILE A 289 63.49 -10.61 -39.76
C ILE A 289 64.32 -10.08 -40.93
N ILE A 290 64.02 -8.92 -41.50
CA ILE A 290 64.74 -8.28 -42.58
C ILE A 290 66.21 -7.99 -42.15
N GLU A 291 66.38 -7.38 -40.92
CA GLU A 291 67.71 -7.12 -40.33
C GLU A 291 68.53 -8.41 -40.19
N LEU A 292 67.85 -9.51 -39.78
CA LEU A 292 68.50 -10.82 -39.63
C LEU A 292 68.94 -11.40 -41.07
N GLU A 293 68.10 -11.26 -42.09
CA GLU A 293 68.42 -11.69 -43.46
C GLU A 293 69.58 -10.87 -44.00
N GLU A 294 69.62 -9.56 -43.80
CA GLU A 294 70.76 -8.72 -44.23
C GLU A 294 72.06 -9.11 -43.50
N SER A 295 71.98 -9.35 -42.20
CA SER A 295 73.13 -9.75 -41.39
C SER A 295 73.70 -11.12 -41.79
N PHE A 296 72.82 -12.03 -42.22
CA PHE A 296 73.22 -13.33 -42.77
C PHE A 296 73.88 -13.20 -44.19
N GLY A 297 73.27 -12.35 -45.05
CA GLY A 297 73.84 -12.02 -46.34
C GLY A 297 75.21 -11.39 -46.33
N ASP A 298 75.48 -10.56 -45.25
CA ASP A 298 76.78 -9.96 -45.04
C ASP A 298 77.79 -10.92 -44.39
N GLY A 299 77.44 -12.19 -44.12
CA GLY A 299 78.31 -13.18 -43.53
C GLY A 299 78.64 -12.96 -42.06
N LYS A 300 77.84 -12.15 -41.36
CA LYS A 300 77.99 -11.80 -39.88
C LYS A 300 77.39 -12.83 -38.94
N LEU A 301 76.66 -13.80 -39.49
CA LEU A 301 75.94 -14.84 -38.74
C LEU A 301 76.28 -16.22 -39.31
N SER A 302 76.36 -17.21 -38.40
CA SER A 302 76.42 -18.60 -38.82
C SER A 302 75.05 -19.13 -39.30
N GLU A 303 75.06 -20.15 -40.12
CA GLU A 303 73.82 -20.75 -40.65
C GLU A 303 72.92 -21.28 -39.55
N ASP A 304 73.49 -21.95 -38.54
CA ASP A 304 72.75 -22.49 -37.42
C ASP A 304 72.11 -21.37 -36.58
N GLU A 305 72.86 -20.29 -36.33
CA GLU A 305 72.37 -19.11 -35.56
C GLU A 305 71.27 -18.35 -36.36
N TYR A 306 71.41 -18.24 -37.67
CA TYR A 306 70.40 -17.64 -38.51
C TYR A 306 69.07 -18.42 -38.41
N HIS A 307 69.11 -19.76 -38.64
CA HIS A 307 67.92 -20.59 -38.60
C HIS A 307 67.26 -20.61 -37.22
N ALA A 308 68.00 -20.66 -36.12
CA ALA A 308 67.48 -20.61 -34.80
C ALA A 308 66.74 -19.29 -34.51
N LYS A 309 67.35 -18.15 -34.87
CA LYS A 309 66.74 -16.82 -34.70
C LYS A 309 65.52 -16.61 -35.60
N LEU A 310 65.60 -17.06 -36.84
CA LEU A 310 64.52 -16.96 -37.82
C LEU A 310 63.29 -17.74 -37.35
N GLU A 311 63.45 -18.95 -36.84
CA GLU A 311 62.38 -19.75 -36.32
C GLU A 311 61.72 -19.11 -35.09
N ALA A 312 62.49 -18.55 -34.17
CA ALA A 312 61.99 -17.83 -33.02
C ALA A 312 61.12 -16.61 -33.45
N TYR A 313 61.61 -15.81 -34.43
CA TYR A 313 60.82 -14.66 -34.95
C TYR A 313 59.56 -15.10 -35.68
N LYS A 314 59.60 -16.18 -36.43
CA LYS A 314 58.42 -16.77 -37.11
C LYS A 314 57.36 -17.18 -36.08
N GLN A 315 57.76 -17.86 -35.01
CA GLN A 315 56.82 -18.26 -33.95
C GLN A 315 56.20 -17.05 -33.27
N HIS A 316 56.98 -16.01 -32.95
CA HIS A 316 56.42 -14.76 -32.41
C HIS A 316 55.49 -14.06 -33.40
N LEU A 317 55.80 -14.05 -34.71
CA LEU A 317 54.93 -13.45 -35.73
C LEU A 317 53.60 -14.19 -35.85
N VAL A 318 53.61 -15.52 -35.78
CA VAL A 318 52.41 -16.36 -35.79
C VAL A 318 51.54 -16.03 -34.58
N GLN A 319 52.12 -15.91 -33.40
CA GLN A 319 51.37 -15.57 -32.18
C GLN A 319 50.71 -14.17 -32.27
N VAL A 320 51.45 -13.16 -32.78
CA VAL A 320 50.89 -11.81 -32.97
C VAL A 320 49.80 -11.83 -34.04
N LYS A 321 49.94 -12.59 -35.14
CA LYS A 321 48.88 -12.73 -36.14
C LYS A 321 47.62 -13.41 -35.62
N LEU A 322 47.78 -14.44 -34.78
CA LEU A 322 46.63 -15.10 -34.11
C LEU A 322 45.89 -14.11 -33.20
N ASN A 323 46.62 -13.33 -32.43
CA ASN A 323 46.01 -12.31 -31.55
C ASN A 323 45.30 -11.21 -32.37
N LEU A 324 45.87 -10.79 -33.52
CA LEU A 324 45.22 -9.83 -34.41
C LEU A 324 43.94 -10.39 -35.09
N ARG A 325 43.93 -11.69 -35.42
CA ARG A 325 42.75 -12.34 -35.99
C ARG A 325 41.55 -12.29 -35.03
N ASN A 326 41.79 -12.46 -33.73
CA ASN A 326 40.76 -12.39 -32.71
C ASN A 326 40.11 -11.00 -32.58
N PHE A 327 40.65 -9.96 -33.21
CA PHE A 327 40.01 -8.63 -33.30
C PHE A 327 39.19 -8.43 -34.57
N VAL A 328 39.28 -9.34 -35.55
CA VAL A 328 38.60 -9.20 -36.85
C VAL A 328 37.44 -10.17 -36.97
N GLU A 329 37.46 -11.27 -36.23
CA GLU A 329 36.35 -12.22 -36.05
C GLU A 329 35.46 -11.81 -34.88
#